data_e1a9bd9dd7e8eb873d466393c16d6038
#
_entry.id   e1a9bd9dd7e8eb873d466393c16d6038
#
_cell.length_a   1.000
_cell.length_b   1.000
_cell.length_c   1.000
_cell.angle_alpha   90.00
_cell.angle_beta   90.00
_cell.angle_gamma   90.00
#
_symmetry.space_group_name_H-M   'P 1'
#
loop_
_entity.id
_entity.type
_entity.pdbx_description
1 polymer ?
#
loop_
_entity_poly.entity_id
_entity_poly.type
_entity_poly.pdbx_seq_one_letter_code
_entity_poly.pdbx_strand_id
1 'polypeptide(L)'
;MAKLPARAGESFALRVRLGAAEIPAFALSVHDHNPLHHDQAVARAAGYPGLIASGTQIGSMLMALTATHFAQPLEDGTPRNGLGMGFDIRFRAVVLADEDIDLRWTVTSLERKDRLDGWIAQLEGDARSQRGVLLSATGTLLLWLGQRAAAPA
;
A
#
# COMPACT_ATOMS: atom_id res chain seq x y z
N MET A 1 17.09 7.93 -25.51
CA MET A 1 16.08 8.37 -24.52
C MET A 1 16.61 8.19 -23.11
N ALA A 2 16.40 9.15 -22.24
CA ALA A 2 16.80 9.01 -20.85
C ALA A 2 16.04 7.84 -20.19
N LYS A 3 16.74 7.05 -19.38
CA LYS A 3 16.18 5.93 -18.66
C LYS A 3 15.30 6.44 -17.52
N LEU A 4 14.12 5.85 -17.38
CA LEU A 4 13.14 6.25 -16.37
C LEU A 4 13.00 5.15 -15.31
N PRO A 5 12.83 5.50 -14.02
CA PRO A 5 12.60 4.52 -12.96
C PRO A 5 11.21 3.88 -12.99
N ALA A 6 10.26 4.50 -13.69
CA ALA A 6 8.90 4.03 -13.90
C ALA A 6 8.30 4.66 -15.16
N ARG A 7 7.09 4.24 -15.52
CA ARG A 7 6.33 4.81 -16.65
C ARG A 7 4.88 5.08 -16.22
N ALA A 8 4.28 6.14 -16.76
CA ALA A 8 2.84 6.33 -16.65
C ALA A 8 2.11 5.11 -17.24
N GLY A 9 1.11 4.61 -16.53
CA GLY A 9 0.41 3.36 -16.85
C GLY A 9 1.05 2.09 -16.29
N GLU A 10 2.26 2.15 -15.69
CA GLU A 10 2.85 1.01 -14.99
C GLU A 10 1.95 0.62 -13.82
N SER A 11 1.50 -0.64 -13.81
CA SER A 11 0.61 -1.16 -12.77
C SER A 11 1.22 -2.40 -12.12
N PHE A 12 0.97 -2.55 -10.82
CA PHE A 12 1.41 -3.70 -10.03
C PHE A 12 0.37 -4.04 -8.97
N ALA A 13 0.29 -5.31 -8.63
CA ALA A 13 -0.76 -5.82 -7.76
C ALA A 13 -0.25 -6.95 -6.87
N LEU A 14 -0.98 -7.19 -5.78
CA LEU A 14 -0.77 -8.30 -4.85
C LEU A 14 -2.13 -8.76 -4.33
N ARG A 15 -2.37 -10.07 -4.35
CA ARG A 15 -3.52 -10.66 -3.65
C ARG A 15 -3.12 -11.05 -2.24
N VAL A 16 -3.95 -10.65 -1.28
CA VAL A 16 -3.75 -10.94 0.15
C VAL A 16 -5.05 -11.49 0.75
N ARG A 17 -4.91 -12.16 1.89
CA ARG A 17 -6.03 -12.63 2.71
C ARG A 17 -5.61 -12.44 4.16
N LEU A 18 -6.45 -11.83 4.98
CA LEU A 18 -6.19 -11.62 6.40
C LEU A 18 -6.95 -12.67 7.21
N GLY A 19 -6.22 -13.58 7.81
CA GLY A 19 -6.78 -14.58 8.73
C GLY A 19 -7.27 -13.96 10.04
N ALA A 20 -8.19 -14.65 10.72
CA ALA A 20 -8.74 -14.18 11.99
C ALA A 20 -7.68 -13.97 13.08
N ALA A 21 -6.53 -14.67 13.02
CA ALA A 21 -5.42 -14.50 13.96
C ALA A 21 -4.54 -13.28 13.62
N GLU A 22 -4.42 -12.91 12.33
CA GLU A 22 -3.57 -11.81 11.88
C GLU A 22 -4.19 -10.44 12.20
N ILE A 23 -5.52 -10.35 12.21
CA ILE A 23 -6.26 -9.10 12.48
C ILE A 23 -5.92 -8.55 13.88
N PRO A 24 -6.13 -9.30 14.99
CA PRO A 24 -5.79 -8.80 16.32
C PRO A 24 -4.28 -8.65 16.53
N ALA A 25 -3.45 -9.48 15.92
CA ALA A 25 -2.00 -9.38 16.03
C ALA A 25 -1.48 -8.06 15.47
N PHE A 26 -1.95 -7.64 14.28
CA PHE A 26 -1.60 -6.34 13.72
C PHE A 26 -2.12 -5.19 14.60
N ALA A 27 -3.39 -5.22 15.00
CA ALA A 27 -3.98 -4.18 15.83
C ALA A 27 -3.19 -3.97 17.12
N LEU A 28 -2.81 -5.07 17.81
CA LEU A 28 -1.95 -4.99 19.00
C LEU A 28 -0.59 -4.37 18.69
N SER A 29 0.04 -4.71 17.56
CA SER A 29 1.37 -4.20 17.20
C SER A 29 1.41 -2.69 16.99
N VAL A 30 0.27 -2.08 16.64
CA VAL A 30 0.14 -0.63 16.46
C VAL A 30 -0.65 0.06 17.59
N HIS A 31 -0.87 -0.66 18.70
CA HIS A 31 -1.64 -0.17 19.87
C HIS A 31 -3.08 0.23 19.55
N ASP A 32 -3.70 -0.44 18.57
CA ASP A 32 -5.12 -0.29 18.27
C ASP A 32 -5.93 -1.27 19.12
N HIS A 33 -6.57 -0.75 20.15
CA HIS A 33 -7.36 -1.52 21.12
C HIS A 33 -8.87 -1.49 20.82
N ASN A 34 -9.27 -1.12 19.60
CA ASN A 34 -10.69 -1.16 19.23
C ASN A 34 -11.20 -2.62 19.29
N PRO A 35 -12.20 -2.92 20.13
CA PRO A 35 -12.66 -4.29 20.35
C PRO A 35 -13.20 -4.97 19.08
N LEU A 36 -13.58 -4.23 18.04
CA LEU A 36 -13.99 -4.79 16.74
C LEU A 36 -12.89 -5.60 16.04
N HIS A 37 -11.61 -5.36 16.41
CA HIS A 37 -10.46 -6.09 15.87
C HIS A 37 -10.01 -7.25 16.77
N HIS A 38 -10.58 -7.38 17.98
CA HIS A 38 -10.09 -8.31 19.01
C HIS A 38 -11.14 -9.30 19.51
N ASP A 39 -12.43 -8.92 19.51
CA ASP A 39 -13.51 -9.68 20.10
C ASP A 39 -14.59 -9.98 19.07
N GLN A 40 -14.74 -11.27 18.72
CA GLN A 40 -15.77 -11.70 17.77
C GLN A 40 -17.19 -11.45 18.23
N ALA A 41 -17.45 -11.54 19.54
CA ALA A 41 -18.79 -11.32 20.08
C ALA A 41 -19.18 -9.84 19.94
N VAL A 42 -18.24 -8.93 20.22
CA VAL A 42 -18.42 -7.49 20.03
C VAL A 42 -18.62 -7.16 18.55
N ALA A 43 -17.80 -7.71 17.65
CA ALA A 43 -17.94 -7.48 16.22
C ALA A 43 -19.30 -7.97 15.69
N ARG A 44 -19.78 -9.14 16.12
CA ARG A 44 -21.09 -9.67 15.74
C ARG A 44 -22.23 -8.84 16.31
N ALA A 45 -22.13 -8.39 17.55
CA ALA A 45 -23.11 -7.48 18.15
C ALA A 45 -23.21 -6.13 17.40
N ALA A 46 -22.10 -5.70 16.77
CA ALA A 46 -22.05 -4.53 15.91
C ALA A 46 -22.55 -4.78 14.47
N GLY A 47 -22.99 -6.00 14.15
CA GLY A 47 -23.57 -6.36 12.86
C GLY A 47 -22.59 -6.91 11.82
N TYR A 48 -21.35 -7.24 12.20
CA TYR A 48 -20.37 -7.86 11.32
C TYR A 48 -20.40 -9.39 11.46
N PRO A 49 -20.01 -10.16 10.42
CA PRO A 49 -20.00 -11.62 10.50
C PRO A 49 -18.92 -12.18 11.45
N GLY A 50 -17.94 -11.38 11.81
CA GLY A 50 -16.81 -11.69 12.69
C GLY A 50 -15.89 -10.50 12.84
N LEU A 51 -14.64 -10.74 13.24
CA LEU A 51 -13.65 -9.68 13.33
C LEU A 51 -13.51 -8.91 12.02
N ILE A 52 -13.37 -7.61 12.13
CA ILE A 52 -12.97 -6.74 11.01
C ILE A 52 -11.54 -6.28 11.19
N ALA A 53 -10.79 -6.18 10.10
CA ALA A 53 -9.43 -5.66 10.15
C ALA A 53 -9.42 -4.16 10.43
N SER A 54 -8.38 -3.69 11.14
CA SER A 54 -8.10 -2.26 11.20
C SER A 54 -7.88 -1.72 9.79
N GLY A 55 -8.47 -0.57 9.47
CA GLY A 55 -8.26 0.09 8.19
C GLY A 55 -6.76 0.38 7.94
N THR A 56 -6.01 0.66 8.99
CA THR A 56 -4.56 0.88 8.92
C THR A 56 -3.80 -0.37 8.49
N GLN A 57 -4.30 -1.58 8.78
CA GLN A 57 -3.66 -2.82 8.35
C GLN A 57 -3.63 -2.93 6.82
N ILE A 58 -4.79 -2.83 6.18
CA ILE A 58 -4.87 -2.92 4.72
C ILE A 58 -4.22 -1.70 4.03
N GLY A 59 -4.31 -0.53 4.64
CA GLY A 59 -3.61 0.67 4.17
C GLY A 59 -2.10 0.51 4.20
N SER A 60 -1.55 -0.05 5.30
CA SER A 60 -0.11 -0.34 5.40
C SER A 60 0.35 -1.36 4.36
N MET A 61 -0.45 -2.40 4.09
CA MET A 61 -0.13 -3.41 3.06
C MET A 61 -0.13 -2.78 1.67
N LEU A 62 -1.10 -1.91 1.38
CA LEU A 62 -1.16 -1.20 0.10
C LEU A 62 0.07 -0.27 -0.07
N MET A 63 0.45 0.49 0.97
CA MET A 63 1.66 1.31 0.94
C MET A 63 2.93 0.47 0.79
N ALA A 64 3.05 -0.65 1.51
CA ALA A 64 4.21 -1.55 1.45
C ALA A 64 4.40 -2.15 0.04
N LEU A 65 3.31 -2.35 -0.71
CA LEU A 65 3.37 -2.84 -2.08
C LEU A 65 4.18 -1.89 -2.99
N THR A 66 4.11 -0.57 -2.78
CA THR A 66 4.93 0.40 -3.53
C THR A 66 6.42 0.22 -3.22
N ALA A 67 6.77 0.06 -1.94
CA ALA A 67 8.15 -0.13 -1.52
C ALA A 67 8.73 -1.43 -2.10
N THR A 68 7.98 -2.52 -2.05
CA THR A 68 8.38 -3.81 -2.62
C THR A 68 8.58 -3.73 -4.13
N HIS A 69 7.64 -3.10 -4.84
CA HIS A 69 7.71 -2.98 -6.31
C HIS A 69 8.92 -2.15 -6.76
N PHE A 70 9.12 -0.98 -6.18
CA PHE A 70 10.21 -0.09 -6.57
C PHE A 70 11.58 -0.47 -5.99
N ALA A 71 11.67 -1.46 -5.11
CA ALA A 71 12.92 -2.09 -4.73
C ALA A 71 13.42 -3.13 -5.75
N GLN A 72 12.56 -3.56 -6.68
CA GLN A 72 12.98 -4.47 -7.75
C GLN A 72 13.72 -3.69 -8.85
N PRO A 73 14.79 -4.25 -9.41
CA PRO A 73 15.47 -3.62 -10.56
C PRO A 73 14.55 -3.56 -11.78
N LEU A 74 14.88 -2.71 -12.73
CA LEU A 74 14.26 -2.72 -14.05
C LEU A 74 14.58 -4.03 -14.78
N GLU A 75 13.82 -4.34 -15.85
CA GLU A 75 13.99 -5.57 -16.66
C GLU A 75 15.42 -5.78 -17.18
N ASP A 76 16.15 -4.71 -17.42
CA ASP A 76 17.54 -4.75 -17.86
C ASP A 76 18.57 -4.82 -16.71
N GLY A 77 18.10 -5.06 -15.48
CA GLY A 77 18.93 -5.17 -14.29
C GLY A 77 19.35 -3.84 -13.66
N THR A 78 18.93 -2.70 -14.19
CA THR A 78 19.25 -1.41 -13.57
C THR A 78 18.59 -1.27 -12.22
N PRO A 79 19.35 -1.03 -11.14
CA PRO A 79 18.78 -0.78 -9.82
C PRO A 79 17.89 0.46 -9.83
N ARG A 80 16.73 0.35 -9.21
CA ARG A 80 15.84 1.47 -8.92
C ARG A 80 15.42 1.43 -7.45
N ASN A 81 15.02 2.56 -6.92
CA ASN A 81 14.58 2.70 -5.55
C ASN A 81 13.43 3.69 -5.48
N GLY A 82 12.64 3.57 -4.43
CA GLY A 82 11.52 4.46 -4.16
C GLY A 82 11.37 4.77 -2.69
N LEU A 83 10.90 5.98 -2.41
CA LEU A 83 10.55 6.44 -1.08
C LEU A 83 9.16 7.07 -1.11
N GLY A 84 8.25 6.59 -0.28
CA GLY A 84 6.94 7.20 -0.10
C GLY A 84 7.08 8.59 0.52
N MET A 85 6.53 9.61 -0.13
CA MET A 85 6.51 10.98 0.38
C MET A 85 5.18 11.34 1.00
N GLY A 86 4.09 10.71 0.56
CA GLY A 86 2.77 10.94 1.11
C GLY A 86 1.73 10.01 0.48
N PHE A 87 0.69 9.71 1.27
CA PHE A 87 -0.44 8.93 0.82
C PHE A 87 -1.73 9.55 1.37
N ASP A 88 -2.75 9.66 0.54
CA ASP A 88 -4.13 9.93 0.94
C ASP A 88 -4.92 8.64 0.80
N ILE A 89 -5.50 8.17 1.92
CA ILE A 89 -6.22 6.90 1.98
C ILE A 89 -7.66 7.16 2.38
N ARG A 90 -8.60 6.58 1.62
CA ARG A 90 -10.04 6.64 1.87
C ARG A 90 -10.59 5.24 2.10
N PHE A 91 -11.07 4.98 3.29
CA PHE A 91 -11.77 3.74 3.62
C PHE A 91 -13.19 3.79 3.06
N ARG A 92 -13.59 2.75 2.30
CA ARG A 92 -14.89 2.66 1.62
C ARG A 92 -15.78 1.59 2.24
N ALA A 93 -15.17 0.50 2.71
CA ALA A 93 -15.86 -0.59 3.39
C ALA A 93 -14.92 -1.27 4.39
N VAL A 94 -15.47 -1.98 5.35
CA VAL A 94 -14.70 -2.79 6.30
C VAL A 94 -14.07 -3.98 5.58
N VAL A 95 -12.92 -4.41 6.07
CA VAL A 95 -12.22 -5.62 5.62
C VAL A 95 -12.59 -6.75 6.56
N LEU A 96 -13.13 -7.84 6.01
CA LEU A 96 -13.53 -9.02 6.77
C LEU A 96 -12.38 -10.02 6.87
N ALA A 97 -12.39 -10.84 7.92
CA ALA A 97 -11.48 -11.98 8.02
C ALA A 97 -11.71 -12.96 6.87
N ASP A 98 -10.62 -13.58 6.40
CA ASP A 98 -10.61 -14.62 5.37
C ASP A 98 -11.16 -14.20 3.99
N GLU A 99 -11.24 -12.91 3.74
CA GLU A 99 -11.62 -12.33 2.46
C GLU A 99 -10.40 -12.21 1.54
N ASP A 100 -10.57 -12.62 0.26
CA ASP A 100 -9.55 -12.37 -0.78
C ASP A 100 -9.59 -10.89 -1.19
N ILE A 101 -8.44 -10.24 -1.13
CA ILE A 101 -8.30 -8.81 -1.39
C ILE A 101 -7.21 -8.61 -2.44
N ASP A 102 -7.56 -7.95 -3.53
CA ASP A 102 -6.62 -7.51 -4.55
C ASP A 102 -6.18 -6.07 -4.24
N LEU A 103 -4.90 -5.90 -3.95
CA LEU A 103 -4.23 -4.61 -3.81
C LEU A 103 -3.63 -4.22 -5.16
N ARG A 104 -3.80 -2.98 -5.58
CA ARG A 104 -3.28 -2.49 -6.86
C ARG A 104 -2.83 -1.04 -6.77
N TRP A 105 -1.76 -0.73 -7.50
CA TRP A 105 -1.33 0.62 -7.81
C TRP A 105 -1.13 0.79 -9.31
N THR A 106 -1.35 2.00 -9.79
CA THR A 106 -1.01 2.44 -11.15
C THR A 106 -0.29 3.78 -11.06
N VAL A 107 0.85 3.90 -11.72
CA VAL A 107 1.56 5.17 -11.88
C VAL A 107 0.78 6.05 -12.85
N THR A 108 0.36 7.22 -12.42
CA THR A 108 -0.42 8.16 -13.24
C THR A 108 0.45 9.22 -13.90
N SER A 109 1.52 9.63 -13.24
CA SER A 109 2.49 10.57 -13.80
C SER A 109 3.88 10.38 -13.22
N LEU A 110 4.88 10.87 -13.95
CA LEU A 110 6.28 10.88 -13.55
C LEU A 110 6.93 12.19 -13.99
N GLU A 111 7.51 12.94 -13.07
CA GLU A 111 8.13 14.23 -13.31
C GLU A 111 9.55 14.29 -12.74
N ARG A 112 10.53 14.67 -13.54
CA ARG A 112 11.91 14.88 -13.07
C ARG A 112 11.98 16.05 -12.10
N LYS A 113 12.67 15.86 -10.98
CA LYS A 113 12.95 16.89 -9.97
C LYS A 113 14.45 16.95 -9.70
N ASP A 114 15.15 17.88 -10.35
CA ASP A 114 16.61 17.97 -10.26
C ASP A 114 17.09 18.26 -8.84
N ARG A 115 16.36 19.08 -8.07
CA ARG A 115 16.66 19.34 -6.66
C ARG A 115 16.66 18.09 -5.78
N LEU A 116 15.90 17.06 -6.17
CA LEU A 116 15.78 15.80 -5.45
C LEU A 116 16.63 14.69 -6.09
N ASP A 117 17.35 15.02 -7.17
CA ASP A 117 18.06 14.06 -8.01
C ASP A 117 17.23 12.78 -8.27
N GLY A 118 16.00 12.98 -8.73
CA GLY A 118 15.05 11.87 -8.93
C GLY A 118 13.80 12.32 -9.66
N TRP A 119 12.79 11.49 -9.58
CA TRP A 119 11.47 11.69 -10.18
C TRP A 119 10.39 11.63 -9.12
N ILE A 120 9.45 12.54 -9.19
CA ILE A 120 8.20 12.43 -8.44
C ILE A 120 7.21 11.63 -9.28
N ALA A 121 6.79 10.49 -8.74
CA ALA A 121 5.72 9.67 -9.28
C ALA A 121 4.43 9.93 -8.51
N GLN A 122 3.33 10.13 -9.25
CA GLN A 122 1.98 10.11 -8.70
C GLN A 122 1.35 8.76 -9.01
N LEU A 123 0.64 8.21 -8.04
CA LEU A 123 -0.01 6.91 -8.17
C LEU A 123 -1.46 6.97 -7.70
N GLU A 124 -2.29 6.17 -8.33
CA GLU A 124 -3.63 5.83 -7.84
C GLU A 124 -3.66 4.35 -7.49
N GLY A 125 -4.29 4.03 -6.35
CA GLY A 125 -4.37 2.68 -5.86
C GLY A 125 -5.69 2.34 -5.22
N ASP A 126 -5.97 1.05 -5.13
CA ASP A 126 -7.14 0.53 -4.44
C ASP A 126 -6.88 -0.85 -3.80
N ALA A 127 -7.77 -1.19 -2.87
CA ALA A 127 -7.95 -2.53 -2.36
C ALA A 127 -9.38 -2.96 -2.69
N ARG A 128 -9.55 -4.14 -3.30
CA ARG A 128 -10.83 -4.67 -3.74
C ARG A 128 -11.04 -6.10 -3.30
N SER A 129 -12.29 -6.42 -2.98
CA SER A 129 -12.75 -7.80 -2.83
C SER A 129 -13.93 -8.08 -3.75
N GLN A 130 -14.52 -9.27 -3.63
CA GLN A 130 -15.77 -9.58 -4.34
C GLN A 130 -16.93 -8.65 -3.96
N ARG A 131 -16.87 -8.01 -2.78
CA ARG A 131 -17.88 -7.04 -2.32
C ARG A 131 -17.70 -5.64 -2.93
N GLY A 132 -16.61 -5.39 -3.64
CA GLY A 132 -16.30 -4.11 -4.27
C GLY A 132 -15.05 -3.44 -3.70
N VAL A 133 -15.00 -2.11 -3.79
CA VAL A 133 -13.87 -1.31 -3.30
C VAL A 133 -13.89 -1.21 -1.79
N LEU A 134 -12.84 -1.66 -1.12
CA LEU A 134 -12.64 -1.56 0.33
C LEU A 134 -11.89 -0.29 0.70
N LEU A 135 -10.95 0.13 -0.13
CA LEU A 135 -10.10 1.29 0.07
C LEU A 135 -9.71 1.89 -1.28
N SER A 136 -9.63 3.21 -1.36
CA SER A 136 -9.02 3.94 -2.47
C SER A 136 -7.90 4.83 -1.95
N ALA A 137 -6.85 5.02 -2.74
CA ALA A 137 -5.70 5.81 -2.32
C ALA A 137 -5.06 6.58 -3.48
N THR A 138 -4.39 7.67 -3.16
CA THR A 138 -3.38 8.29 -4.00
C THR A 138 -2.04 8.26 -3.28
N GLY A 139 -0.95 8.20 -4.02
CA GLY A 139 0.39 8.17 -3.48
C GLY A 139 1.33 9.09 -4.25
N THR A 140 2.26 9.70 -3.52
CA THR A 140 3.37 10.46 -4.08
C THR A 140 4.67 9.80 -3.64
N LEU A 141 5.50 9.38 -4.59
CA LEU A 141 6.78 8.75 -4.35
C LEU A 141 7.92 9.53 -4.99
N LEU A 142 9.06 9.53 -4.34
CA LEU A 142 10.32 9.91 -4.94
C LEU A 142 11.02 8.63 -5.46
N LEU A 143 11.28 8.57 -6.75
CA LEU A 143 11.95 7.44 -7.40
C LEU A 143 13.31 7.87 -7.95
N TRP A 144 14.29 6.95 -7.95
CA TRP A 144 15.59 7.19 -8.57
C TRP A 144 16.22 5.91 -9.09
N LEU A 145 17.21 6.05 -9.98
CA LEU A 145 18.01 4.95 -10.52
C LEU A 145 19.37 4.89 -9.83
N GLY A 146 19.88 3.67 -9.65
CA GLY A 146 21.20 3.44 -9.06
C GLY A 146 21.26 3.69 -7.55
N GLN A 147 22.48 3.87 -7.05
CA GLN A 147 22.73 4.20 -5.65
C GLN A 147 22.76 5.72 -5.47
N ARG A 148 22.19 6.20 -4.38
CA ARG A 148 22.36 7.56 -3.91
C ARG A 148 23.48 7.61 -2.88
N ALA A 149 24.22 8.71 -2.86
CA ALA A 149 25.04 9.02 -1.69
C ALA A 149 24.14 9.09 -0.45
N ALA A 150 24.60 8.51 0.66
CA ALA A 150 23.87 8.62 1.92
C ALA A 150 23.57 10.10 2.21
N ALA A 151 22.31 10.40 2.54
CA ALA A 151 22.02 11.74 3.06
C ALA A 151 22.88 11.98 4.30
N PRO A 152 23.46 13.16 4.46
CA PRO A 152 24.15 13.47 5.69
C PRO A 152 23.18 13.30 6.87
N ALA A 153 23.66 12.64 7.91
CA ALA A 153 22.91 12.37 9.14
C ALA A 153 22.52 13.68 9.84
#